data_e1641a9c478e48dc8ea05bbd3b7aa219
#
_entry.id   e1641a9c478e48dc8ea05bbd3b7aa219
#
_cell.length_a   1.000
_cell.length_b   1.000
_cell.length_c   1.000
_cell.angle_alpha   90.00
_cell.angle_beta   90.00
_cell.angle_gamma   90.00
#
_symmetry.space_group_name_H-M   'P 1'
#
loop_
_entity.id
_entity.type
_entity.pdbx_description
1 polymer ?
#
loop_
_entity_poly.entity_id
_entity_poly.type
_entity_poly.pdbx_seq_one_letter_code
_entity_poly.pdbx_strand_id
1 'polypeptide(L)'
;SDLLGTLSPSEVSAVINAFCRKIEAAGYQPMVYANEHWIKNKIDMSALNYDMWVARYGVMYTYDSPAMWQATNTGSINGINGNVDINFLYKDFSSVIPANTWRTIGGSTYYYQNYTMQKSTWINDGQGQYYMSADGTPAKGWMTFPEGRYYLDASTGKMATDWQQLDGAWYFFDPSGTMATGWRDVNGARYYMDGEGRMQTGWQDIDGARYYLDGSGRMTTGWQNPDGASYY
;
A
#
# COMPACT_ATOMS: atom_id res chain seq x y z
N SER A 1 -24.15 -26.12 -23.71
CA SER A 1 -24.35 -25.42 -24.99
C SER A 1 -23.47 -24.17 -25.00
N ASP A 2 -22.66 -24.07 -26.03
CA ASP A 2 -21.70 -22.99 -26.21
C ASP A 2 -22.45 -21.74 -26.69
N LEU A 3 -22.98 -20.97 -25.74
CA LEU A 3 -23.72 -19.73 -26.04
C LEU A 3 -22.86 -18.72 -26.82
N LEU A 4 -21.55 -18.71 -26.64
CA LEU A 4 -20.64 -17.84 -27.37
C LEU A 4 -20.51 -18.21 -28.85
N GLY A 5 -20.72 -19.50 -29.19
CA GLY A 5 -20.70 -20.00 -30.57
C GLY A 5 -21.82 -19.46 -31.47
N THR A 6 -22.90 -18.93 -30.88
CA THR A 6 -24.07 -18.39 -31.61
C THR A 6 -24.03 -16.88 -31.79
N LEU A 7 -23.12 -16.18 -31.12
CA LEU A 7 -22.96 -14.71 -31.21
C LEU A 7 -22.16 -14.33 -32.47
N SER A 8 -22.48 -13.18 -32.99
CA SER A 8 -21.63 -12.52 -34.00
C SER A 8 -20.29 -12.09 -33.41
N PRO A 9 -19.24 -11.91 -34.23
CA PRO A 9 -17.95 -11.42 -33.73
C PRO A 9 -18.03 -10.10 -32.95
N SER A 10 -18.89 -9.19 -33.36
CA SER A 10 -19.13 -7.90 -32.69
C SER A 10 -19.77 -8.08 -31.31
N GLU A 11 -20.74 -8.98 -31.19
CA GLU A 11 -21.37 -9.31 -29.89
C GLU A 11 -20.38 -9.98 -28.95
N VAL A 12 -19.52 -10.89 -29.46
CA VAL A 12 -18.45 -11.49 -28.68
C VAL A 12 -17.49 -10.43 -28.14
N SER A 13 -17.06 -9.49 -28.98
CA SER A 13 -16.18 -8.40 -28.55
C SER A 13 -16.84 -7.46 -27.54
N ALA A 14 -18.15 -7.22 -27.65
CA ALA A 14 -18.90 -6.45 -26.66
C ALA A 14 -18.92 -7.13 -25.28
N VAL A 15 -19.13 -8.46 -25.25
CA VAL A 15 -19.07 -9.27 -24.00
C VAL A 15 -17.68 -9.21 -23.37
N ILE A 16 -16.63 -9.43 -24.19
CA ILE A 16 -15.23 -9.37 -23.73
C ILE A 16 -14.94 -7.98 -23.11
N ASN A 17 -15.27 -6.90 -23.84
CA ASN A 17 -15.06 -5.54 -23.35
C ASN A 17 -15.82 -5.27 -22.05
N ALA A 18 -17.05 -5.76 -21.90
CA ALA A 18 -17.83 -5.61 -20.68
C ALA A 18 -17.21 -6.34 -19.49
N PHE A 19 -16.69 -7.55 -19.71
CA PHE A 19 -15.99 -8.33 -18.70
C PHE A 19 -14.67 -7.66 -18.30
N CYS A 20 -13.85 -7.28 -19.27
CA CYS A 20 -12.56 -6.64 -19.02
C CYS A 20 -12.70 -5.33 -18.25
N ARG A 21 -13.70 -4.49 -18.55
CA ARG A 21 -14.00 -3.27 -17.76
C ARG A 21 -14.29 -3.57 -16.29
N LYS A 22 -14.93 -4.71 -15.97
CA LYS A 22 -15.15 -5.12 -14.57
C LYS A 22 -13.83 -5.54 -13.89
N ILE A 23 -12.94 -6.19 -14.63
CA ILE A 23 -11.61 -6.58 -14.14
C ILE A 23 -10.76 -5.33 -13.87
N GLU A 24 -10.79 -4.34 -14.77
CA GLU A 24 -10.13 -3.04 -14.57
C GLU A 24 -10.68 -2.30 -13.34
N ALA A 25 -12.01 -2.24 -13.20
CA ALA A 25 -12.66 -1.61 -12.04
C ALA A 25 -12.31 -2.31 -10.72
N ALA A 26 -11.90 -3.57 -10.76
CA ALA A 26 -11.40 -4.32 -9.60
C ALA A 26 -9.88 -4.13 -9.37
N GLY A 27 -9.20 -3.27 -10.15
CA GLY A 27 -7.78 -2.93 -10.00
C GLY A 27 -6.81 -3.88 -10.71
N TYR A 28 -7.29 -4.72 -11.61
CA TYR A 28 -6.45 -5.63 -12.39
C TYR A 28 -6.26 -5.16 -13.83
N GLN A 29 -5.16 -5.55 -14.47
CA GLN A 29 -4.92 -5.34 -15.89
C GLN A 29 -5.43 -6.56 -16.68
N PRO A 30 -6.54 -6.47 -17.41
CA PRO A 30 -7.05 -7.57 -18.21
C PRO A 30 -6.27 -7.76 -19.50
N MET A 31 -6.18 -9.01 -19.92
CA MET A 31 -5.66 -9.41 -21.22
C MET A 31 -6.59 -10.49 -21.79
N VAL A 32 -6.83 -10.49 -23.09
CA VAL A 32 -7.73 -11.43 -23.74
C VAL A 32 -6.94 -12.62 -24.24
N TYR A 33 -7.20 -13.79 -23.64
CA TYR A 33 -6.62 -15.05 -24.08
C TYR A 33 -7.49 -15.72 -25.13
N ALA A 34 -6.93 -15.96 -26.31
CA ALA A 34 -7.62 -16.68 -27.39
C ALA A 34 -6.63 -17.40 -28.33
N ASN A 35 -7.08 -18.49 -28.95
CA ASN A 35 -6.35 -19.09 -30.06
C ASN A 35 -6.61 -18.32 -31.38
N GLU A 36 -5.75 -18.53 -32.35
CA GLU A 36 -5.85 -17.82 -33.65
C GLU A 36 -7.17 -18.06 -34.40
N HIS A 37 -7.79 -19.25 -34.23
CA HIS A 37 -9.09 -19.50 -34.86
C HIS A 37 -10.17 -18.52 -34.33
N TRP A 38 -10.22 -18.31 -33.01
CA TRP A 38 -11.14 -17.36 -32.39
C TRP A 38 -10.83 -15.92 -32.79
N ILE A 39 -9.57 -15.55 -32.79
CA ILE A 39 -9.12 -14.20 -33.19
C ILE A 39 -9.57 -13.87 -34.63
N LYS A 40 -9.41 -14.83 -35.56
CA LYS A 40 -9.74 -14.62 -36.97
C LYS A 40 -11.22 -14.72 -37.29
N ASN A 41 -11.98 -15.52 -36.56
CA ASN A 41 -13.34 -15.91 -36.98
C ASN A 41 -14.44 -15.57 -35.98
N LYS A 42 -14.10 -15.29 -34.72
CA LYS A 42 -15.08 -15.16 -33.63
C LYS A 42 -14.97 -13.85 -32.86
N ILE A 43 -13.92 -13.08 -33.04
CA ILE A 43 -13.69 -11.83 -32.33
C ILE A 43 -13.56 -10.72 -33.37
N ASP A 44 -14.34 -9.65 -33.20
CA ASP A 44 -14.12 -8.41 -33.94
C ASP A 44 -12.98 -7.65 -33.26
N MET A 45 -11.78 -7.81 -33.84
CA MET A 45 -10.56 -7.21 -33.32
C MET A 45 -10.56 -5.68 -33.42
N SER A 46 -11.34 -5.10 -34.34
CA SER A 46 -11.45 -3.65 -34.48
C SER A 46 -12.25 -3.00 -33.34
N ALA A 47 -13.12 -3.78 -32.70
CA ALA A 47 -13.93 -3.37 -31.56
C ALA A 47 -13.30 -3.73 -30.21
N LEU A 48 -12.16 -4.44 -30.19
CA LEU A 48 -11.51 -4.89 -28.97
C LEU A 48 -10.48 -3.85 -28.49
N ASN A 49 -10.56 -3.45 -27.21
CA ASN A 49 -9.70 -2.42 -26.63
C ASN A 49 -8.64 -2.99 -25.65
N TYR A 50 -8.37 -4.29 -25.73
CA TYR A 50 -7.51 -4.99 -24.78
C TYR A 50 -6.39 -5.73 -25.48
N ASP A 51 -5.28 -5.87 -24.75
CA ASP A 51 -4.13 -6.63 -25.23
C ASP A 51 -4.46 -8.12 -25.42
N MET A 52 -3.82 -8.75 -26.40
CA MET A 52 -4.03 -10.15 -26.71
C MET A 52 -2.93 -11.04 -26.16
N TRP A 53 -3.34 -12.13 -25.54
CA TRP A 53 -2.52 -13.29 -25.23
C TRP A 53 -2.91 -14.41 -26.19
N VAL A 54 -2.10 -14.59 -27.23
CA VAL A 54 -2.38 -15.52 -28.31
C VAL A 54 -1.93 -16.92 -27.97
N ALA A 55 -2.81 -17.90 -28.06
CA ALA A 55 -2.48 -19.32 -27.94
C ALA A 55 -2.25 -19.94 -29.34
N ARG A 56 -1.03 -20.41 -29.60
CA ARG A 56 -0.68 -21.21 -30.79
C ARG A 56 0.51 -22.08 -30.48
N TYR A 57 0.33 -23.39 -30.51
CA TYR A 57 1.30 -24.34 -30.03
C TYR A 57 2.17 -24.90 -31.16
N GLY A 58 3.47 -25.02 -30.89
CA GLY A 58 4.44 -25.69 -31.77
C GLY A 58 4.83 -24.94 -33.04
N VAL A 59 4.15 -23.82 -33.35
CA VAL A 59 4.43 -22.98 -34.53
C VAL A 59 4.24 -21.50 -34.17
N MET A 60 4.91 -20.61 -34.90
CA MET A 60 4.77 -19.17 -34.69
C MET A 60 3.35 -18.72 -34.99
N TYR A 61 2.86 -17.80 -34.18
CA TYR A 61 1.58 -17.10 -34.39
C TYR A 61 1.61 -16.26 -35.68
N THR A 62 0.42 -16.01 -36.23
CA THR A 62 0.25 -15.11 -37.39
C THR A 62 -0.53 -13.82 -37.05
N TYR A 63 -0.92 -13.66 -35.80
CA TYR A 63 -1.53 -12.43 -35.30
C TYR A 63 -0.46 -11.33 -35.15
N ASP A 64 -0.78 -10.12 -35.63
CA ASP A 64 0.16 -9.02 -35.56
C ASP A 64 0.25 -8.44 -34.15
N SER A 65 1.49 -8.30 -33.65
CA SER A 65 1.81 -7.62 -32.39
C SER A 65 1.04 -8.12 -31.14
N PRO A 66 1.05 -9.41 -30.79
CA PRO A 66 0.46 -9.86 -29.54
C PRO A 66 1.24 -9.31 -28.35
N ALA A 67 0.56 -9.03 -27.24
CA ALA A 67 1.24 -8.68 -25.98
C ALA A 67 1.91 -9.91 -25.34
N MET A 68 1.32 -11.10 -25.53
CA MET A 68 1.85 -12.37 -25.04
C MET A 68 1.54 -13.50 -26.02
N TRP A 69 2.43 -14.47 -26.12
CA TRP A 69 2.23 -15.71 -26.87
C TRP A 69 2.43 -16.94 -26.00
N GLN A 70 1.43 -17.82 -25.95
CA GLN A 70 1.57 -19.17 -25.40
C GLN A 70 2.04 -20.12 -26.51
N ALA A 71 3.30 -20.52 -26.43
CA ALA A 71 3.96 -21.35 -27.46
C ALA A 71 3.68 -22.85 -27.29
N THR A 72 3.41 -23.29 -26.06
CA THR A 72 3.06 -24.68 -25.76
C THR A 72 2.32 -24.78 -24.43
N ASN A 73 1.53 -25.82 -24.26
CA ASN A 73 0.92 -26.27 -23.02
C ASN A 73 1.51 -27.58 -22.49
N THR A 74 2.59 -28.05 -23.10
CA THR A 74 3.28 -29.31 -22.76
C THR A 74 4.77 -29.08 -22.52
N GLY A 75 5.14 -27.89 -22.08
CA GLY A 75 6.52 -27.56 -21.72
C GLY A 75 6.99 -28.34 -20.49
N SER A 76 8.29 -28.43 -20.30
CA SER A 76 8.92 -29.04 -19.13
C SER A 76 9.91 -28.09 -18.52
N ILE A 77 9.88 -27.99 -17.20
CA ILE A 77 10.82 -27.17 -16.39
C ILE A 77 11.40 -28.04 -15.29
N ASN A 78 12.71 -27.98 -15.10
CA ASN A 78 13.40 -28.76 -14.06
C ASN A 78 12.84 -28.39 -12.67
N GLY A 79 12.46 -29.42 -11.92
CA GLY A 79 11.89 -29.28 -10.58
C GLY A 79 10.36 -29.15 -10.54
N ILE A 80 9.68 -29.13 -11.69
CA ILE A 80 8.21 -29.15 -11.78
C ILE A 80 7.77 -30.46 -12.43
N ASN A 81 6.91 -31.22 -11.72
CA ASN A 81 6.33 -32.46 -12.26
C ASN A 81 5.08 -32.11 -13.09
N GLY A 82 5.04 -32.63 -14.33
CA GLY A 82 3.95 -32.45 -15.29
C GLY A 82 4.22 -31.39 -16.34
N ASN A 83 3.23 -31.18 -17.18
CA ASN A 83 3.30 -30.18 -18.24
C ASN A 83 3.10 -28.76 -17.70
N VAL A 84 3.81 -27.82 -18.29
CA VAL A 84 3.68 -26.39 -18.02
C VAL A 84 3.45 -25.61 -19.31
N ASP A 85 2.75 -24.48 -19.18
CA ASP A 85 2.62 -23.51 -20.24
C ASP A 85 3.92 -22.72 -20.41
N ILE A 86 4.42 -22.59 -21.63
CA ILE A 86 5.54 -21.71 -21.97
C ILE A 86 5.00 -20.50 -22.71
N ASN A 87 5.24 -19.35 -22.15
CA ASN A 87 4.76 -18.07 -22.66
C ASN A 87 5.92 -17.11 -22.94
N PHE A 88 5.79 -16.33 -24.01
CA PHE A 88 6.67 -15.21 -24.34
C PHE A 88 5.90 -13.91 -24.16
N LEU A 89 6.43 -13.02 -23.32
CA LEU A 89 5.87 -11.69 -23.09
C LEU A 89 6.60 -10.69 -24.00
N TYR A 90 5.87 -9.95 -24.82
CA TYR A 90 6.42 -8.99 -25.76
C TYR A 90 6.16 -7.54 -25.36
N LYS A 91 5.07 -7.28 -24.65
CA LYS A 91 4.73 -5.95 -24.17
C LYS A 91 5.28 -5.73 -22.75
N ASP A 92 5.95 -4.61 -22.55
CA ASP A 92 6.36 -4.17 -21.23
C ASP A 92 5.16 -3.56 -20.49
N PHE A 93 4.75 -4.17 -19.40
CA PHE A 93 3.69 -3.70 -18.52
C PHE A 93 4.21 -2.94 -17.29
N SER A 94 5.51 -2.70 -17.19
CA SER A 94 6.11 -2.04 -16.01
C SER A 94 5.54 -0.65 -15.72
N SER A 95 5.14 0.07 -16.77
CA SER A 95 4.49 1.38 -16.63
C SER A 95 3.00 1.30 -16.27
N VAL A 96 2.33 0.18 -16.62
CA VAL A 96 0.89 -0.05 -16.35
C VAL A 96 0.70 -0.78 -15.03
N ILE A 97 1.65 -1.67 -14.70
CA ILE A 97 1.68 -2.44 -13.46
C ILE A 97 3.02 -2.15 -12.77
N PRO A 98 3.16 -1.02 -12.07
CA PRO A 98 4.41 -0.69 -11.37
C PRO A 98 4.78 -1.78 -10.38
N ALA A 99 6.09 -2.11 -10.30
CA ALA A 99 6.60 -3.10 -9.36
C ALA A 99 6.32 -2.71 -7.89
N ASN A 100 6.35 -1.40 -7.62
CA ASN A 100 6.10 -0.82 -6.31
C ASN A 100 4.90 0.12 -6.42
N THR A 101 3.77 -0.24 -5.83
CA THR A 101 2.54 0.54 -5.97
C THR A 101 1.49 0.20 -4.92
N TRP A 102 0.66 1.18 -4.60
CA TRP A 102 -0.60 0.97 -3.92
C TRP A 102 -1.68 0.47 -4.88
N ARG A 103 -2.48 -0.49 -4.44
CA ARG A 103 -3.63 -1.01 -5.19
C ARG A 103 -4.85 -1.15 -4.29
N THR A 104 -6.00 -0.76 -4.82
CA THR A 104 -7.29 -0.99 -4.17
C THR A 104 -7.98 -2.17 -4.83
N ILE A 105 -8.26 -3.20 -4.06
CA ILE A 105 -8.88 -4.45 -4.51
C ILE A 105 -10.02 -4.76 -3.56
N GLY A 106 -11.24 -4.90 -4.09
CA GLY A 106 -12.42 -5.17 -3.28
C GLY A 106 -12.71 -4.13 -2.18
N GLY A 107 -12.35 -2.86 -2.41
CA GLY A 107 -12.51 -1.77 -1.45
C GLY A 107 -11.40 -1.66 -0.39
N SER A 108 -10.46 -2.58 -0.33
CA SER A 108 -9.29 -2.54 0.55
C SER A 108 -8.02 -2.15 -0.23
N THR A 109 -7.14 -1.40 0.43
CA THR A 109 -5.90 -0.91 -0.18
C THR A 109 -4.71 -1.74 0.30
N TYR A 110 -3.84 -2.11 -0.63
CA TYR A 110 -2.67 -2.95 -0.41
C TYR A 110 -1.44 -2.31 -1.05
N TYR A 111 -0.26 -2.54 -0.47
CA TYR A 111 1.01 -2.13 -1.08
C TYR A 111 1.74 -3.34 -1.64
N TYR A 112 2.19 -3.21 -2.89
CA TYR A 112 3.02 -4.20 -3.58
C TYR A 112 4.44 -3.65 -3.71
N GLN A 113 5.41 -4.49 -3.42
CA GLN A 113 6.83 -4.23 -3.69
C GLN A 113 7.39 -5.39 -4.50
N ASN A 114 8.01 -5.09 -5.62
CA ASN A 114 8.46 -6.08 -6.59
C ASN A 114 7.35 -7.09 -6.94
N TYR A 115 6.15 -6.57 -7.24
CA TYR A 115 4.93 -7.34 -7.56
C TYR A 115 4.42 -8.23 -6.42
N THR A 116 5.02 -8.19 -5.24
CA THR A 116 4.62 -8.97 -4.07
C THR A 116 3.87 -8.11 -3.06
N MET A 117 2.66 -8.55 -2.67
CA MET A 117 1.88 -7.90 -1.62
C MET A 117 2.65 -7.91 -0.30
N GLN A 118 2.83 -6.74 0.30
CA GLN A 118 3.52 -6.62 1.58
C GLN A 118 2.56 -6.94 2.74
N LYS A 119 3.04 -7.74 3.69
CA LYS A 119 2.28 -8.17 4.87
C LYS A 119 3.19 -8.25 6.09
N SER A 120 2.66 -7.90 7.28
CA SER A 120 3.36 -7.96 8.57
C SER A 120 4.75 -7.30 8.51
N THR A 121 4.85 -6.17 7.83
CA THR A 121 6.14 -5.48 7.58
C THR A 121 5.96 -3.97 7.43
N TRP A 122 7.01 -3.24 7.74
CA TRP A 122 7.13 -1.83 7.42
C TRP A 122 7.44 -1.63 5.94
N ILE A 123 6.81 -0.63 5.33
CA ILE A 123 7.11 -0.16 3.97
C ILE A 123 7.36 1.34 3.97
N ASN A 124 8.10 1.80 2.97
CA ASN A 124 8.25 3.22 2.65
C ASN A 124 7.88 3.41 1.17
N ASP A 125 6.89 4.24 0.89
CA ASP A 125 6.40 4.52 -0.47
C ASP A 125 7.03 5.78 -1.10
N GLY A 126 8.00 6.39 -0.39
CA GLY A 126 8.63 7.67 -0.77
C GLY A 126 7.88 8.91 -0.27
N GLN A 127 6.65 8.76 0.23
CA GLN A 127 5.86 9.83 0.84
C GLN A 127 5.65 9.62 2.35
N GLY A 128 5.91 8.41 2.84
CA GLY A 128 5.80 8.07 4.25
C GLY A 128 6.09 6.60 4.54
N GLN A 129 6.10 6.29 5.83
CA GLN A 129 6.22 4.92 6.31
C GLN A 129 4.85 4.40 6.76
N TYR A 130 4.61 3.12 6.53
CA TYR A 130 3.37 2.42 6.88
C TYR A 130 3.72 1.02 7.40
N TYR A 131 2.94 0.49 8.32
CA TYR A 131 3.01 -0.91 8.69
C TYR A 131 1.88 -1.69 8.04
N MET A 132 2.22 -2.69 7.23
CA MET A 132 1.23 -3.56 6.58
C MET A 132 0.84 -4.68 7.53
N SER A 133 -0.44 -4.81 7.80
CA SER A 133 -1.01 -5.85 8.67
C SER A 133 -0.86 -7.25 8.05
N ALA A 134 -1.18 -8.29 8.79
CA ALA A 134 -1.11 -9.68 8.32
C ALA A 134 -2.03 -9.97 7.12
N ASP A 135 -3.13 -9.24 6.99
CA ASP A 135 -4.03 -9.31 5.83
C ASP A 135 -3.54 -8.51 4.62
N GLY A 136 -2.48 -7.70 4.79
CA GLY A 136 -1.88 -6.86 3.76
C GLY A 136 -2.47 -5.46 3.67
N THR A 137 -3.40 -5.07 4.54
CA THR A 137 -3.90 -3.69 4.63
C THR A 137 -2.99 -2.82 5.50
N PRO A 138 -2.96 -1.48 5.32
CA PRO A 138 -2.25 -0.60 6.24
C PRO A 138 -2.85 -0.67 7.64
N ALA A 139 -2.02 -0.90 8.65
CA ALA A 139 -2.40 -0.79 10.04
C ALA A 139 -2.73 0.67 10.39
N LYS A 140 -3.57 0.87 11.40
CA LYS A 140 -4.03 2.19 11.85
C LYS A 140 -4.09 2.27 13.36
N GLY A 141 -3.93 3.49 13.90
CA GLY A 141 -3.98 3.73 15.33
C GLY A 141 -2.68 3.34 16.03
N TRP A 142 -2.78 3.06 17.32
CA TRP A 142 -1.65 2.73 18.16
C TRP A 142 -1.12 1.31 17.88
N MET A 143 0.20 1.22 17.74
CA MET A 143 0.93 -0.04 17.57
C MET A 143 2.09 -0.09 18.56
N THR A 144 2.39 -1.29 19.07
CA THR A 144 3.53 -1.52 19.96
C THR A 144 4.43 -2.59 19.32
N PHE A 145 5.70 -2.26 19.19
CA PHE A 145 6.76 -3.13 18.71
C PHE A 145 7.88 -3.24 19.77
N PRO A 146 8.82 -4.15 19.63
CA PRO A 146 9.94 -4.26 20.58
C PRO A 146 10.74 -2.95 20.75
N GLU A 147 10.83 -2.15 19.68
CA GLU A 147 11.55 -0.88 19.61
C GLU A 147 10.81 0.27 20.30
N GLY A 148 9.49 0.14 20.52
CA GLY A 148 8.67 1.17 21.14
C GLY A 148 7.22 1.20 20.64
N ARG A 149 6.55 2.28 21.02
CA ARG A 149 5.16 2.53 20.65
C ARG A 149 5.08 3.55 19.52
N TYR A 150 4.21 3.30 18.56
CA TYR A 150 4.01 4.08 17.34
C TYR A 150 2.54 4.46 17.19
N TYR A 151 2.27 5.51 16.44
CA TYR A 151 0.93 5.83 16.00
C TYR A 151 0.87 5.88 14.48
N LEU A 152 -0.08 5.17 13.92
CA LEU A 152 -0.37 5.14 12.49
C LEU A 152 -1.67 5.93 12.28
N ASP A 153 -1.64 6.94 11.45
CA ASP A 153 -2.77 7.83 11.20
C ASP A 153 -4.06 7.06 10.92
N ALA A 154 -5.14 7.41 11.61
CA ALA A 154 -6.39 6.64 11.58
C ALA A 154 -7.07 6.64 10.20
N SER A 155 -6.80 7.64 9.35
CA SER A 155 -7.35 7.74 8.01
C SER A 155 -6.47 7.09 6.97
N THR A 156 -5.17 7.41 6.98
CA THR A 156 -4.21 7.04 5.93
C THR A 156 -3.36 5.82 6.28
N GLY A 157 -3.16 5.50 7.57
CA GLY A 157 -2.20 4.51 8.05
C GLY A 157 -0.75 4.99 8.04
N LYS A 158 -0.49 6.26 7.71
CA LYS A 158 0.88 6.81 7.70
C LYS A 158 1.43 6.92 9.11
N MET A 159 2.69 6.53 9.31
CA MET A 159 3.39 6.63 10.58
C MET A 159 3.53 8.09 11.01
N ALA A 160 3.12 8.37 12.24
CA ALA A 160 3.27 9.68 12.86
C ALA A 160 4.74 9.97 13.21
N THR A 161 5.13 11.21 13.00
CA THR A 161 6.39 11.80 13.46
C THR A 161 6.10 13.20 13.99
N ASP A 162 7.01 13.75 14.82
CA ASP A 162 6.85 15.07 15.41
C ASP A 162 5.61 15.15 16.32
N TRP A 163 5.12 16.35 16.61
CA TRP A 163 3.99 16.59 17.48
C TRP A 163 2.66 16.11 16.87
N GLN A 164 1.90 15.35 17.63
CA GLN A 164 0.56 14.89 17.28
C GLN A 164 -0.41 15.13 18.43
N GLN A 165 -1.59 15.64 18.12
CA GLN A 165 -2.67 15.75 19.08
C GLN A 165 -3.65 14.59 18.87
N LEU A 166 -3.71 13.67 19.85
CA LEU A 166 -4.51 12.46 19.78
C LEU A 166 -5.41 12.40 21.02
N ASP A 167 -6.71 12.28 20.81
CA ASP A 167 -7.72 12.19 21.88
C ASP A 167 -7.58 13.31 22.95
N GLY A 168 -7.25 14.53 22.50
CA GLY A 168 -7.11 15.71 23.35
C GLY A 168 -5.76 15.86 24.08
N ALA A 169 -4.85 14.90 23.99
CA ALA A 169 -3.49 14.95 24.51
C ALA A 169 -2.46 15.16 23.41
N TRP A 170 -1.36 15.85 23.74
CA TRP A 170 -0.22 16.00 22.85
C TRP A 170 0.80 14.88 23.08
N TYR A 171 1.32 14.33 21.98
CA TYR A 171 2.38 13.34 21.94
C TYR A 171 3.49 13.82 21.02
N PHE A 172 4.71 13.40 21.29
CA PHE A 172 5.85 13.62 20.41
C PHE A 172 6.38 12.29 19.91
N PHE A 173 6.54 12.17 18.61
CA PHE A 173 7.16 11.02 17.96
C PHE A 173 8.48 11.48 17.34
N ASP A 174 9.55 10.74 17.62
CA ASP A 174 10.83 11.05 17.02
C ASP A 174 10.85 10.76 15.50
N PRO A 175 11.92 11.10 14.78
CA PRO A 175 11.98 10.85 13.33
C PRO A 175 11.89 9.36 12.93
N SER A 176 12.16 8.42 13.85
CA SER A 176 11.95 6.99 13.64
C SER A 176 10.49 6.57 13.84
N GLY A 177 9.62 7.47 14.29
CA GLY A 177 8.22 7.23 14.62
C GLY A 177 7.99 6.70 16.04
N THR A 178 9.04 6.54 16.85
CA THR A 178 8.90 6.05 18.22
C THR A 178 8.34 7.14 19.13
N MET A 179 7.29 6.81 19.89
CA MET A 179 6.68 7.70 20.87
C MET A 179 7.66 8.06 21.97
N ALA A 180 7.83 9.35 22.22
CA ALA A 180 8.66 9.86 23.27
C ALA A 180 8.01 9.68 24.67
N THR A 181 8.84 9.39 25.66
CA THR A 181 8.52 9.45 27.09
C THR A 181 9.64 10.15 27.84
N GLY A 182 9.33 10.71 29.02
CA GLY A 182 10.30 11.47 29.80
C GLY A 182 10.65 12.82 29.14
N TRP A 183 11.81 13.35 29.53
CA TRP A 183 12.28 14.63 29.01
C TRP A 183 12.67 14.58 27.53
N ARG A 184 12.26 15.63 26.77
CA ARG A 184 12.62 15.83 25.36
C ARG A 184 12.98 17.28 25.09
N ASP A 185 14.08 17.48 24.38
CA ASP A 185 14.47 18.79 23.85
C ASP A 185 14.04 18.88 22.37
N VAL A 186 13.11 19.79 22.07
CA VAL A 186 12.54 19.97 20.73
C VAL A 186 12.60 21.45 20.37
N ASN A 187 13.28 21.77 19.27
CA ASN A 187 13.40 23.15 18.75
C ASN A 187 13.85 24.18 19.80
N GLY A 188 14.79 23.80 20.69
CA GLY A 188 15.35 24.68 21.72
C GLY A 188 14.49 24.87 22.97
N ALA A 189 13.39 24.15 23.08
CA ALA A 189 12.56 24.09 24.28
C ALA A 189 12.50 22.67 24.85
N ARG A 190 12.37 22.57 26.18
CA ARG A 190 12.34 21.29 26.88
C ARG A 190 10.92 20.95 27.31
N TYR A 191 10.52 19.71 27.07
CA TYR A 191 9.18 19.17 27.34
C TYR A 191 9.28 17.90 28.17
N TYR A 192 8.22 17.54 28.88
CA TYR A 192 8.12 16.28 29.58
C TYR A 192 6.88 15.51 29.17
N MET A 193 7.10 14.24 28.79
CA MET A 193 6.05 13.27 28.48
C MET A 193 5.96 12.26 29.59
N ASP A 194 4.74 11.95 30.04
CA ASP A 194 4.53 10.90 31.06
C ASP A 194 4.85 9.49 30.52
N GLY A 195 4.65 8.46 31.33
CA GLY A 195 4.89 7.07 30.94
C GLY A 195 4.02 6.57 29.81
N GLU A 196 2.86 7.20 29.56
CA GLU A 196 1.98 6.93 28.42
C GLU A 196 2.30 7.81 27.21
N GLY A 197 3.30 8.68 27.28
CA GLY A 197 3.74 9.57 26.21
C GLY A 197 2.97 10.90 26.12
N ARG A 198 2.07 11.20 27.05
CA ARG A 198 1.31 12.45 27.02
C ARG A 198 2.16 13.62 27.53
N MET A 199 2.22 14.68 26.74
CA MET A 199 2.88 15.93 27.13
C MET A 199 2.23 16.50 28.38
N GLN A 200 3.05 16.85 29.36
CA GLN A 200 2.62 17.42 30.63
C GLN A 200 2.67 18.95 30.59
N THR A 201 1.83 19.58 31.42
CA THR A 201 1.77 21.03 31.64
C THR A 201 1.61 21.32 33.14
N GLY A 202 1.84 22.59 33.55
CA GLY A 202 1.74 22.98 34.95
C GLY A 202 2.89 22.43 35.80
N TRP A 203 2.63 22.35 37.09
CA TRP A 203 3.60 21.85 38.06
C TRP A 203 3.75 20.32 37.96
N GLN A 204 4.97 19.88 37.86
CA GLN A 204 5.35 18.44 37.81
C GLN A 204 6.45 18.14 38.82
N ASP A 205 6.28 17.08 39.60
CA ASP A 205 7.31 16.55 40.49
C ASP A 205 7.96 15.33 39.74
N ILE A 206 9.19 15.52 39.30
CA ILE A 206 9.91 14.54 38.46
C ILE A 206 11.27 14.25 39.11
N ASP A 207 11.54 12.98 39.38
CA ASP A 207 12.81 12.51 39.96
C ASP A 207 13.24 13.29 41.22
N GLY A 208 12.25 13.68 42.05
CA GLY A 208 12.48 14.39 43.31
C GLY A 208 12.70 15.90 43.16
N ALA A 209 12.61 16.47 41.97
CA ALA A 209 12.65 17.90 41.72
C ALA A 209 11.32 18.42 41.16
N ARG A 210 11.00 19.65 41.45
CA ARG A 210 9.77 20.30 40.99
C ARG A 210 10.04 21.20 39.77
N TYR A 211 9.27 21.03 38.72
CA TYR A 211 9.34 21.80 37.48
C TYR A 211 8.01 22.43 37.12
N TYR A 212 8.06 23.58 36.45
CA TYR A 212 6.89 24.18 35.87
C TYR A 212 6.95 24.15 34.35
N LEU A 213 5.91 23.58 33.75
CA LEU A 213 5.73 23.50 32.30
C LEU A 213 4.58 24.47 31.94
N ASP A 214 4.81 25.41 31.03
CA ASP A 214 3.77 26.38 30.62
C ASP A 214 2.57 25.70 29.94
N GLY A 215 1.56 26.48 29.55
CA GLY A 215 0.35 25.96 28.87
C GLY A 215 0.63 25.30 27.49
N SER A 216 1.82 25.51 26.91
CA SER A 216 2.31 24.84 25.69
C SER A 216 3.22 23.66 25.98
N GLY A 217 3.40 23.30 27.27
CA GLY A 217 4.25 22.18 27.70
C GLY A 217 5.74 22.50 27.83
N ARG A 218 6.18 23.73 27.57
CA ARG A 218 7.59 24.13 27.66
C ARG A 218 8.02 24.30 29.11
N MET A 219 9.15 23.67 29.45
CA MET A 219 9.78 23.90 30.75
C MET A 219 10.22 25.35 30.83
N THR A 220 9.81 26.03 31.90
CA THR A 220 10.21 27.40 32.21
C THR A 220 11.33 27.45 33.22
N THR A 221 12.10 28.54 33.20
CA THR A 221 13.16 28.82 34.17
C THR A 221 13.02 30.25 34.66
N GLY A 222 13.54 30.53 35.87
CA GLY A 222 13.40 31.84 36.52
C GLY A 222 12.04 32.02 37.18
N TRP A 223 11.76 33.24 37.60
CA TRP A 223 10.51 33.57 38.33
C TRP A 223 9.25 33.29 37.51
N GLN A 224 8.37 32.49 38.07
CA GLN A 224 7.08 32.10 37.49
C GLN A 224 5.93 32.54 38.39
N ASN A 225 4.79 32.89 37.80
CA ASN A 225 3.63 33.44 38.53
C ASN A 225 2.30 32.80 38.07
N PRO A 226 2.23 31.46 38.00
CA PRO A 226 1.12 30.75 37.34
C PRO A 226 -0.22 30.88 38.07
N ASP A 227 -0.22 31.09 39.37
CA ASP A 227 -1.39 31.14 40.25
C ASP A 227 -1.46 32.44 41.07
N GLY A 228 -0.69 33.47 40.71
CA GLY A 228 -0.58 34.76 41.43
C GLY A 228 0.47 34.73 42.55
N ALA A 229 1.09 33.59 42.85
CA ALA A 229 2.25 33.46 43.70
C ALA A 229 3.55 33.40 42.88
N SER A 230 4.64 33.97 43.41
CA SER A 230 5.95 33.97 42.71
C SER A 230 6.77 32.76 43.09
N TYR A 231 7.25 32.03 42.08
CA TYR A 231 8.10 30.86 42.23
C TYR A 231 9.39 31.04 41.39
N TYR A 232 10.50 30.47 41.86
CA TYR A 232 11.80 30.53 41.16
C TYR A 232 12.35 29.14 40.89
#